data_9030324e9c51e15f4b2ed4f4bcdbd15b
#
_entry.id   9030324e9c51e15f4b2ed4f4bcdbd15b
#
_cell.length_a   1.000
_cell.length_b   1.000
_cell.length_c   1.000
_cell.angle_alpha   90.00
_cell.angle_beta   90.00
_cell.angle_gamma   90.00
#
_symmetry.space_group_name_H-M   'P 1'
#
loop_
_entity.id
_entity.type
_entity.pdbx_description
1 polymer ?
#
loop_
_entity_poly.entity_id
_entity_poly.type
_entity_poly.pdbx_seq_one_letter_code
_entity_poly.pdbx_strand_id
1 'polypeptide(L)'
;FSTAMILAVAANTGFSAFPMLSYNLAKNKYMPHMYLENGDRLGYSNGIISLAAGAVVLLMIFNGSTARLIPLYSIGVFVPFALSQTGMVIKWHREASKKFWRRAISNIIGATISAIIVLILLIFRLADIWPFFVVMPILLAIFYAIKRHYTEVAHQLRLEDKIVDHVFTGNTVIVLVGNMTNV
;
A
#
# COMPACT_ATOMS: atom_id res chain seq x y z
N PHE A 1 -32.25 -3.60 9.77
CA PHE A 1 -32.18 -3.74 8.32
C PHE A 1 -31.26 -2.68 7.68
N SER A 2 -31.47 -1.40 7.96
CA SER A 2 -30.67 -0.28 7.41
C SER A 2 -29.19 -0.38 7.74
N THR A 3 -28.83 -0.75 8.96
CA THR A 3 -27.43 -0.92 9.40
C THR A 3 -26.72 -2.02 8.61
N ALA A 4 -27.39 -3.15 8.40
CA ALA A 4 -26.83 -4.25 7.62
C ALA A 4 -26.59 -3.84 6.15
N MET A 5 -27.50 -3.06 5.59
CA MET A 5 -27.37 -2.55 4.22
C MET A 5 -26.20 -1.56 4.08
N ILE A 6 -26.03 -0.66 5.05
CA ILE A 6 -24.87 0.25 5.09
C ILE A 6 -23.56 -0.52 5.21
N LEU A 7 -23.49 -1.53 6.06
CA LEU A 7 -22.29 -2.36 6.22
C LEU A 7 -21.97 -3.15 4.95
N ALA A 8 -22.98 -3.66 4.23
CA ALA A 8 -22.80 -4.34 2.96
C ALA A 8 -22.21 -3.41 1.88
N VAL A 9 -22.71 -2.17 1.80
CA VAL A 9 -22.17 -1.16 0.87
C VAL A 9 -20.75 -0.78 1.25
N ALA A 10 -20.45 -0.62 2.53
CA ALA A 10 -19.11 -0.32 3.02
C ALA A 10 -18.12 -1.47 2.69
N ALA A 11 -18.53 -2.72 2.89
CA ALA A 11 -17.73 -3.90 2.52
C ALA A 11 -17.43 -3.94 1.02
N ASN A 12 -18.43 -3.66 0.17
CA ASN A 12 -18.24 -3.59 -1.29
C ASN A 12 -17.20 -2.55 -1.70
N THR A 13 -17.12 -1.42 -1.00
CA THR A 13 -16.09 -0.41 -1.23
C THR A 13 -14.69 -0.96 -0.96
N GLY A 14 -14.51 -1.75 0.12
CA GLY A 14 -13.25 -2.43 0.43
C GLY A 14 -12.81 -3.37 -0.68
N PHE A 15 -13.75 -4.17 -1.21
CA PHE A 15 -13.49 -5.10 -2.32
C PHE A 15 -13.17 -4.43 -3.65
N SER A 16 -13.50 -3.17 -3.82
CA SER A 16 -13.12 -2.36 -4.99
C SER A 16 -11.79 -1.65 -4.77
N ALA A 17 -11.57 -1.05 -3.60
CA ALA A 17 -10.41 -0.22 -3.31
C ALA A 17 -9.13 -1.02 -3.05
N PHE A 18 -9.20 -2.13 -2.33
CA PHE A 18 -8.04 -2.93 -1.97
C PHE A 18 -7.33 -3.56 -3.18
N PRO A 19 -8.02 -4.16 -4.16
CA PRO A 19 -7.35 -4.66 -5.36
C PRO A 19 -6.62 -3.59 -6.15
N MET A 20 -7.20 -2.38 -6.25
CA MET A 20 -6.55 -1.24 -6.90
C MET A 20 -5.29 -0.79 -6.17
N LEU A 21 -5.33 -0.78 -4.83
CA LEU A 21 -4.17 -0.49 -3.99
C LEU A 21 -3.08 -1.56 -4.18
N SER A 22 -3.45 -2.83 -4.16
CA SER A 22 -2.54 -3.97 -4.36
C SER A 22 -1.86 -3.91 -5.73
N TYR A 23 -2.61 -3.57 -6.78
CA TYR A 23 -2.08 -3.33 -8.12
C TYR A 23 -1.04 -2.20 -8.11
N ASN A 24 -1.35 -1.05 -7.49
CA ASN A 24 -0.42 0.07 -7.41
C ASN A 24 0.86 -0.29 -6.62
N LEU A 25 0.75 -1.07 -5.56
CA LEU A 25 1.90 -1.56 -4.81
C LEU A 25 2.74 -2.53 -5.64
N ALA A 26 2.12 -3.44 -6.40
CA ALA A 26 2.81 -4.37 -7.29
C ALA A 26 3.51 -3.62 -8.45
N LYS A 27 2.86 -2.61 -9.02
CA LYS A 27 3.45 -1.73 -10.05
C LYS A 27 4.72 -1.03 -9.54
N ASN A 28 4.75 -0.67 -8.26
CA ASN A 28 5.91 -0.05 -7.61
C ASN A 28 6.89 -1.08 -7.01
N LYS A 29 6.75 -2.38 -7.35
CA LYS A 29 7.64 -3.48 -6.91
C LYS A 29 7.59 -3.77 -5.40
N TYR A 30 6.52 -3.36 -4.69
CA TYR A 30 6.31 -3.67 -3.27
C TYR A 30 5.50 -4.95 -3.04
N MET A 31 4.77 -5.43 -4.04
CA MET A 31 4.00 -6.67 -4.00
C MET A 31 4.36 -7.58 -5.18
N PRO A 32 4.08 -8.90 -5.08
CA PRO A 32 4.34 -9.85 -6.17
C PRO A 32 3.60 -9.48 -7.46
N HIS A 33 4.19 -9.84 -8.61
CA HIS A 33 3.62 -9.59 -9.94
C HIS A 33 2.22 -10.16 -10.15
N MET A 34 1.85 -11.21 -9.42
CA MET A 34 0.50 -11.81 -9.48
C MET A 34 -0.64 -10.81 -9.23
N TYR A 35 -0.37 -9.68 -8.57
CA TYR A 35 -1.34 -8.60 -8.34
C TYR A 35 -1.44 -7.61 -9.51
N LEU A 36 -0.56 -7.70 -10.52
CA LEU A 36 -0.65 -6.92 -11.76
C LEU A 36 -1.57 -7.58 -12.78
N GLU A 37 -1.78 -8.89 -12.67
CA GLU A 37 -2.56 -9.66 -13.62
C GLU A 37 -4.05 -9.44 -13.39
N ASN A 38 -4.74 -9.07 -14.45
CA ASN A 38 -6.19 -9.06 -14.48
C ASN A 38 -6.67 -10.50 -14.65
N GLY A 39 -7.58 -10.93 -13.78
CA GLY A 39 -8.27 -12.21 -13.96
C GLY A 39 -9.15 -12.18 -15.22
N ASP A 40 -9.67 -13.35 -15.61
CA ASP A 40 -10.47 -13.56 -16.82
C ASP A 40 -11.69 -12.62 -16.96
N ARG A 41 -12.14 -12.01 -15.86
CA ARG A 41 -13.26 -11.05 -15.82
C ARG A 41 -12.83 -9.59 -15.64
N LEU A 42 -11.62 -9.22 -16.09
CA LEU A 42 -11.06 -7.86 -15.98
C LEU A 42 -10.99 -7.31 -14.55
N GLY A 43 -11.03 -8.19 -13.54
CA GLY A 43 -10.88 -7.82 -12.13
C GLY A 43 -9.57 -8.34 -11.54
N TYR A 44 -9.04 -7.64 -10.56
CA TYR A 44 -7.85 -8.06 -9.82
C TYR A 44 -8.21 -9.16 -8.80
N SER A 45 -8.51 -10.37 -9.27
CA SER A 45 -9.01 -11.50 -8.47
C SER A 45 -8.12 -11.82 -7.28
N ASN A 46 -6.79 -11.75 -7.44
CA ASN A 46 -5.84 -12.02 -6.36
C ASN A 46 -5.96 -11.03 -5.20
N GLY A 47 -6.25 -9.75 -5.50
CA GLY A 47 -6.52 -8.74 -4.47
C GLY A 47 -7.81 -9.03 -3.70
N ILE A 48 -8.87 -9.42 -4.38
CA ILE A 48 -10.16 -9.77 -3.76
C ILE A 48 -10.00 -10.97 -2.83
N ILE A 49 -9.34 -12.03 -3.29
CA ILE A 49 -9.09 -13.25 -2.51
C ILE A 49 -8.25 -12.95 -1.28
N SER A 50 -7.18 -12.16 -1.43
CA SER A 50 -6.31 -11.76 -0.32
C SER A 50 -7.06 -10.94 0.74
N LEU A 51 -7.93 -10.01 0.31
CA LEU A 51 -8.77 -9.25 1.24
C LEU A 51 -9.74 -10.15 1.99
N ALA A 52 -10.43 -11.05 1.27
CA ALA A 52 -11.37 -11.99 1.87
C ALA A 52 -10.68 -12.91 2.88
N ALA A 53 -9.52 -13.48 2.53
CA ALA A 53 -8.73 -14.31 3.43
C ALA A 53 -8.30 -13.53 4.68
N GLY A 54 -7.80 -12.30 4.54
CA GLY A 54 -7.43 -11.44 5.66
C GLY A 54 -8.63 -11.13 6.57
N ALA A 55 -9.80 -10.84 6.00
CA ALA A 55 -11.02 -10.60 6.76
C ALA A 55 -11.45 -11.84 7.57
N VAL A 56 -11.40 -13.04 6.96
CA VAL A 56 -11.72 -14.30 7.65
C VAL A 56 -10.76 -14.55 8.80
N VAL A 57 -9.45 -14.35 8.60
CA VAL A 57 -8.44 -14.51 9.67
C VAL A 57 -8.72 -13.56 10.83
N LEU A 58 -9.03 -12.29 10.56
CA LEU A 58 -9.38 -11.33 11.62
C LEU A 58 -10.67 -11.73 12.35
N LEU A 59 -11.69 -12.18 11.65
CA LEU A 59 -12.93 -12.67 12.27
C LEU A 59 -12.68 -13.87 13.19
N MET A 60 -11.79 -14.78 12.79
CA MET A 60 -11.41 -15.93 13.62
C MET A 60 -10.63 -15.50 14.88
N ILE A 61 -9.65 -14.61 14.75
CA ILE A 61 -8.85 -14.11 15.88
C ILE A 61 -9.73 -13.42 16.92
N PHE A 62 -10.68 -12.62 16.47
CA PHE A 62 -11.56 -11.83 17.34
C PHE A 62 -12.90 -12.51 17.67
N ASN A 63 -13.11 -13.76 17.26
CA ASN A 63 -14.37 -14.52 17.43
C ASN A 63 -15.61 -13.72 16.96
N GLY A 64 -15.47 -12.96 15.88
CA GLY A 64 -16.54 -12.14 15.34
C GLY A 64 -16.97 -10.96 16.23
N SER A 65 -16.23 -10.63 17.28
CA SER A 65 -16.59 -9.55 18.21
C SER A 65 -16.37 -8.18 17.58
N THR A 66 -17.46 -7.51 17.19
CA THR A 66 -17.44 -6.16 16.63
C THR A 66 -16.81 -5.15 17.58
N ALA A 67 -17.06 -5.30 18.90
CA ALA A 67 -16.53 -4.39 19.93
C ALA A 67 -14.99 -4.38 19.97
N ARG A 68 -14.34 -5.50 19.65
CA ARG A 68 -12.89 -5.61 19.56
C ARG A 68 -12.33 -5.23 18.19
N LEU A 69 -13.11 -5.41 17.14
CA LEU A 69 -12.70 -5.06 15.76
C LEU A 69 -12.74 -3.54 15.52
N ILE A 70 -13.65 -2.80 16.16
CA ILE A 70 -13.77 -1.34 15.98
C ILE A 70 -12.47 -0.60 16.36
N PRO A 71 -11.83 -0.83 17.53
CA PRO A 71 -10.56 -0.19 17.85
C PRO A 71 -9.44 -0.50 16.85
N LEU A 72 -9.35 -1.76 16.39
CA LEU A 72 -8.38 -2.18 15.38
C LEU A 72 -8.60 -1.46 14.05
N TYR A 73 -9.85 -1.39 13.58
CA TYR A 73 -10.21 -0.63 12.40
C TYR A 73 -9.85 0.86 12.56
N SER A 74 -10.18 1.44 13.71
CA SER A 74 -9.91 2.86 13.96
C SER A 74 -8.43 3.20 13.89
N ILE A 75 -7.54 2.40 14.51
CA ILE A 75 -6.10 2.66 14.43
C ILE A 75 -5.59 2.52 12.98
N GLY A 76 -6.12 1.54 12.23
CA GLY A 76 -5.79 1.33 10.82
C GLY A 76 -6.20 2.49 9.91
N VAL A 77 -7.20 3.29 10.31
CA VAL A 77 -7.65 4.49 9.57
C VAL A 77 -6.91 5.74 10.03
N PHE A 78 -6.82 5.98 11.34
CA PHE A 78 -6.29 7.24 11.86
C PHE A 78 -4.77 7.36 11.77
N VAL A 79 -4.02 6.25 11.83
CA VAL A 79 -2.55 6.28 11.63
C VAL A 79 -2.18 6.76 10.23
N PRO A 80 -2.69 6.18 9.11
CA PRO A 80 -2.43 6.72 7.79
C PRO A 80 -2.90 8.16 7.59
N PHE A 81 -4.03 8.55 8.19
CA PHE A 81 -4.49 9.93 8.10
C PHE A 81 -3.53 10.90 8.79
N ALA A 82 -3.08 10.58 10.01
CA ALA A 82 -2.10 11.39 10.71
C ALA A 82 -0.80 11.53 9.91
N LEU A 83 -0.29 10.42 9.36
CA LEU A 83 0.93 10.41 8.54
C LEU A 83 0.76 11.20 7.25
N SER A 84 -0.35 11.02 6.53
CA SER A 84 -0.62 11.71 5.27
C SER A 84 -0.73 13.23 5.48
N GLN A 85 -1.47 13.66 6.49
CA GLN A 85 -1.64 15.08 6.79
C GLN A 85 -0.35 15.73 7.28
N THR A 86 0.43 15.02 8.12
CA THR A 86 1.76 15.48 8.54
C THR A 86 2.70 15.58 7.33
N GLY A 87 2.67 14.60 6.43
CA GLY A 87 3.44 14.63 5.20
C GLY A 87 3.11 15.84 4.31
N MET A 88 1.82 16.21 4.22
CA MET A 88 1.39 17.40 3.48
C MET A 88 1.88 18.69 4.13
N VAL A 89 1.86 18.80 5.47
CA VAL A 89 2.41 19.95 6.18
C VAL A 89 3.90 20.09 5.92
N ILE A 90 4.67 19.00 5.99
CA ILE A 90 6.10 19.00 5.70
C ILE A 90 6.36 19.41 4.25
N LYS A 91 5.57 18.92 3.30
CA LYS A 91 5.67 19.29 1.89
C LYS A 91 5.48 20.79 1.70
N TRP A 92 4.40 21.37 2.24
CA TRP A 92 4.14 22.81 2.14
C TRP A 92 5.21 23.67 2.83
N HIS A 93 5.81 23.16 3.90
CA HIS A 93 6.92 23.82 4.58
C HIS A 93 8.17 23.88 3.69
N ARG A 94 8.50 22.77 3.03
CA ARG A 94 9.66 22.69 2.11
C ARG A 94 9.49 23.55 0.86
N GLU A 95 8.30 23.70 0.35
CA GLU A 95 7.99 24.52 -0.83
C GLU A 95 8.08 26.04 -0.55
N ALA A 96 8.32 26.46 0.71
CA ALA A 96 8.45 27.86 1.16
C ALA A 96 7.38 28.81 0.59
N SER A 97 6.15 28.32 0.40
CA SER A 97 5.06 29.05 -0.21
C SER A 97 4.62 30.22 0.67
N LYS A 98 4.48 31.43 0.09
CA LYS A 98 3.93 32.62 0.79
C LYS A 98 2.54 32.38 1.38
N LYS A 99 1.82 31.32 0.94
CA LYS A 99 0.50 30.91 1.43
C LYS A 99 0.55 29.65 2.32
N PHE A 100 1.72 29.33 2.89
CA PHE A 100 1.92 28.15 3.73
C PHE A 100 0.83 27.99 4.80
N TRP A 101 0.64 28.98 5.65
CA TRP A 101 -0.31 28.92 6.75
C TRP A 101 -1.74 28.63 6.31
N ARG A 102 -2.19 29.25 5.22
CA ARG A 102 -3.55 29.05 4.72
C ARG A 102 -3.82 27.64 4.20
N ARG A 103 -2.77 26.97 3.65
CA ARG A 103 -2.84 25.60 3.13
C ARG A 103 -2.57 24.55 4.19
N ALA A 104 -1.65 24.85 5.11
CA ALA A 104 -1.24 23.92 6.15
C ALA A 104 -2.24 23.80 7.29
N ILE A 105 -3.01 24.84 7.63
CA ILE A 105 -3.87 24.89 8.81
C ILE A 105 -4.89 23.74 8.82
N SER A 106 -5.52 23.45 7.71
CA SER A 106 -6.48 22.33 7.61
C SER A 106 -5.81 20.98 7.87
N ASN A 107 -4.61 20.77 7.31
CA ASN A 107 -3.84 19.53 7.51
C ASN A 107 -3.28 19.44 8.93
N ILE A 108 -2.89 20.55 9.55
CA ILE A 108 -2.44 20.58 10.95
C ILE A 108 -3.59 20.19 11.89
N ILE A 109 -4.77 20.77 11.71
CA ILE A 109 -5.96 20.43 12.51
C ILE A 109 -6.28 18.96 12.38
N GLY A 110 -6.35 18.44 11.15
CA GLY A 110 -6.66 17.05 10.92
C GLY A 110 -5.58 16.09 11.44
N ALA A 111 -4.30 16.43 11.28
CA ALA A 111 -3.19 15.64 11.86
C ALA A 111 -3.29 15.58 13.39
N THR A 112 -3.59 16.73 14.03
CA THR A 112 -3.74 16.83 15.48
C THR A 112 -4.91 15.98 15.98
N ILE A 113 -6.09 16.10 15.35
CA ILE A 113 -7.25 15.29 15.71
C ILE A 113 -6.98 13.80 15.55
N SER A 114 -6.41 13.40 14.40
CA SER A 114 -6.06 12.00 14.15
C SER A 114 -5.01 11.47 15.15
N ALA A 115 -4.01 12.28 15.50
CA ALA A 115 -3.01 11.91 16.49
C ALA A 115 -3.61 11.77 17.90
N ILE A 116 -4.53 12.63 18.29
CA ILE A 116 -5.24 12.54 19.59
C ILE A 116 -6.06 11.24 19.63
N ILE A 117 -6.77 10.89 18.57
CA ILE A 117 -7.56 9.65 18.52
C ILE A 117 -6.63 8.43 18.62
N VAL A 118 -5.52 8.42 17.90
CA VAL A 118 -4.51 7.34 18.00
C VAL A 118 -3.98 7.23 19.43
N LEU A 119 -3.68 8.35 20.08
CA LEU A 119 -3.21 8.37 21.47
C LEU A 119 -4.25 7.79 22.44
N ILE A 120 -5.51 8.16 22.29
CA ILE A 120 -6.62 7.63 23.10
C ILE A 120 -6.72 6.11 22.92
N LEU A 121 -6.65 5.62 21.69
CA LEU A 121 -6.69 4.19 21.39
C LEU A 121 -5.51 3.45 22.03
N LEU A 122 -4.31 4.03 21.96
CA LEU A 122 -3.10 3.46 22.59
C LEU A 122 -3.20 3.37 24.10
N ILE A 123 -3.81 4.37 24.76
CA ILE A 123 -3.92 4.39 26.23
C ILE A 123 -5.04 3.45 26.72
N PHE A 124 -6.21 3.49 26.08
CA PHE A 124 -7.40 2.84 26.60
C PHE A 124 -7.75 1.50 25.94
N ARG A 125 -7.21 1.19 24.75
CA ARG A 125 -7.57 0.02 23.94
C ARG A 125 -6.38 -0.79 23.45
N LEU A 126 -5.24 -0.69 24.13
CA LEU A 126 -4.01 -1.38 23.72
C LEU A 126 -4.21 -2.90 23.58
N ALA A 127 -5.01 -3.51 24.47
CA ALA A 127 -5.32 -4.93 24.43
C ALA A 127 -6.14 -5.37 23.21
N ASP A 128 -6.88 -4.47 22.58
CA ASP A 128 -7.67 -4.78 21.37
C ASP A 128 -6.88 -4.47 20.07
N ILE A 129 -5.90 -3.58 20.14
CA ILE A 129 -5.14 -3.12 18.98
C ILE A 129 -3.78 -3.79 18.81
N TRP A 130 -3.38 -4.70 19.72
CA TRP A 130 -2.08 -5.39 19.65
C TRP A 130 -1.79 -6.06 18.28
N PRO A 131 -2.80 -6.64 17.56
CA PRO A 131 -2.52 -7.27 16.28
C PRO A 131 -1.99 -6.27 15.24
N PHE A 132 -2.37 -4.98 15.34
CA PHE A 132 -1.83 -3.94 14.48
C PHE A 132 -0.31 -3.83 14.61
N PHE A 133 0.22 -3.90 15.84
CA PHE A 133 1.67 -3.80 16.09
C PHE A 133 2.45 -5.04 15.67
N VAL A 134 1.78 -6.16 15.47
CA VAL A 134 2.41 -7.39 14.94
C VAL A 134 2.29 -7.43 13.43
N VAL A 135 1.09 -7.21 12.90
CA VAL A 135 0.80 -7.34 11.47
C VAL A 135 1.49 -6.24 10.65
N MET A 136 1.48 -4.99 11.12
CA MET A 136 2.08 -3.86 10.38
C MET A 136 3.59 -4.02 10.14
N PRO A 137 4.44 -4.30 11.15
CA PRO A 137 5.85 -4.53 10.91
C PRO A 137 6.13 -5.73 10.00
N ILE A 138 5.34 -6.80 10.14
CA ILE A 138 5.46 -7.99 9.28
C ILE A 138 5.16 -7.62 7.82
N LEU A 139 4.07 -6.92 7.56
CA LEU A 139 3.72 -6.45 6.21
C LEU A 139 4.79 -5.52 5.64
N LEU A 140 5.29 -4.57 6.43
CA LEU A 140 6.35 -3.67 5.99
C LEU A 140 7.64 -4.43 5.68
N ALA A 141 8.00 -5.43 6.50
CA ALA A 141 9.16 -6.28 6.25
C ALA A 141 9.01 -7.09 4.96
N ILE A 142 7.82 -7.66 4.72
CA ILE A 142 7.50 -8.38 3.48
C ILE A 142 7.61 -7.44 2.27
N PHE A 143 7.00 -6.26 2.32
CA PHE A 143 7.07 -5.28 1.23
C PHE A 143 8.51 -4.83 0.96
N TYR A 144 9.30 -4.61 2.00
CA TYR A 144 10.70 -4.24 1.87
C TYR A 144 11.52 -5.39 1.27
N ALA A 145 11.31 -6.62 1.71
CA ALA A 145 11.99 -7.81 1.20
C ALA A 145 11.68 -8.02 -0.29
N ILE A 146 10.39 -7.90 -0.67
CA ILE A 146 9.95 -8.00 -2.06
C ILE A 146 10.62 -6.92 -2.91
N LYS A 147 10.56 -5.67 -2.47
CA LYS A 147 11.18 -4.55 -3.18
C LYS A 147 12.67 -4.75 -3.36
N ARG A 148 13.37 -5.15 -2.30
CA ARG A 148 14.81 -5.43 -2.35
C ARG A 148 15.12 -6.51 -3.36
N HIS A 149 14.35 -7.62 -3.35
CA HIS A 149 14.53 -8.71 -4.31
C HIS A 149 14.37 -8.24 -5.76
N TYR A 150 13.29 -7.51 -6.07
CA TYR A 150 13.08 -6.99 -7.43
C TYR A 150 14.14 -5.96 -7.86
N THR A 151 14.64 -5.16 -6.93
CA THR A 151 15.70 -4.19 -7.22
C THR A 151 17.03 -4.90 -7.49
N GLU A 152 17.35 -5.93 -6.72
CA GLU A 152 18.56 -6.73 -6.88
C GLU A 152 18.56 -7.47 -8.24
N VAL A 153 17.44 -8.12 -8.58
CA VAL A 153 17.28 -8.79 -9.88
C VAL A 153 17.39 -7.78 -11.03
N ALA A 154 16.76 -6.61 -10.89
CA ALA A 154 16.86 -5.56 -11.91
C ALA A 154 18.29 -5.05 -12.08
N HIS A 155 19.07 -4.98 -10.99
CA HIS A 155 20.48 -4.59 -11.04
C HIS A 155 21.34 -5.66 -11.72
N GLN A 156 21.08 -6.94 -11.46
CA GLN A 156 21.80 -8.06 -12.09
C GLN A 156 21.47 -8.20 -13.59
N LEU A 157 20.24 -7.84 -13.99
CA LEU A 157 19.79 -7.88 -15.39
C LEU A 157 20.13 -6.58 -16.15
N ARG A 158 20.62 -5.57 -15.46
CA ARG A 158 21.08 -4.35 -16.11
C ARG A 158 22.34 -4.69 -16.88
N LEU A 159 22.20 -4.80 -18.20
CA LEU A 159 23.35 -4.82 -19.09
C LEU A 159 24.15 -3.54 -18.81
N GLU A 160 25.32 -3.66 -18.17
CA GLU A 160 26.29 -2.59 -18.24
C GLU A 160 26.45 -2.27 -19.73
N ASP A 161 26.43 -0.97 -20.08
CA ASP A 161 26.82 -0.48 -21.40
C ASP A 161 28.30 -0.80 -21.65
N LYS A 162 28.68 -2.06 -21.63
CA LYS A 162 29.80 -2.54 -22.37
C LYS A 162 29.34 -2.51 -23.82
N ILE A 163 29.63 -1.39 -24.49
CA ILE A 163 29.72 -1.34 -25.94
C ILE A 163 30.64 -2.51 -26.28
N VAL A 164 30.06 -3.65 -26.63
CA VAL A 164 30.79 -4.76 -27.18
C VAL A 164 31.13 -4.31 -28.59
N ASP A 165 32.32 -3.73 -28.70
CA ASP A 165 32.91 -3.33 -29.97
C ASP A 165 33.26 -4.64 -30.76
N HIS A 166 32.20 -5.36 -31.16
CA HIS A 166 32.31 -6.48 -32.06
C HIS A 166 32.32 -5.97 -33.47
N VAL A 167 33.47 -5.91 -34.07
CA VAL A 167 33.65 -5.80 -35.52
C VAL A 167 32.95 -7.02 -36.13
N PHE A 168 31.71 -6.82 -36.57
CA PHE A 168 30.95 -7.84 -37.27
C PHE A 168 31.48 -8.00 -38.70
N THR A 169 32.29 -8.97 -38.90
CA THR A 169 32.66 -9.45 -40.24
C THR A 169 31.63 -10.52 -40.65
N GLY A 170 30.64 -10.12 -41.42
CA GLY A 170 30.04 -11.06 -42.35
C GLY A 170 28.55 -11.39 -42.28
N ASN A 171 27.79 -11.25 -41.24
CA ASN A 171 26.32 -11.46 -41.29
C ASN A 171 25.59 -10.55 -40.28
N THR A 172 24.71 -9.71 -40.79
CA THR A 172 23.88 -8.82 -39.93
C THR A 172 22.59 -9.56 -39.53
N VAL A 173 22.52 -9.99 -38.27
CA VAL A 173 21.28 -10.53 -37.69
C VAL A 173 20.56 -9.38 -37.03
N ILE A 174 19.42 -8.99 -37.57
CA ILE A 174 18.52 -7.98 -36.94
C ILE A 174 17.61 -8.71 -35.96
N VAL A 175 17.86 -8.56 -34.65
CA VAL A 175 16.96 -9.02 -33.60
C VAL A 175 16.06 -7.85 -33.21
N LEU A 176 14.77 -7.96 -33.54
CA LEU A 176 13.77 -7.02 -33.06
C LEU A 176 13.56 -7.22 -31.56
N VAL A 177 14.23 -6.42 -30.75
CA VAL A 177 14.00 -6.37 -29.29
C VAL A 177 12.86 -5.39 -29.05
N GLY A 178 11.69 -5.91 -28.72
CA GLY A 178 10.57 -5.10 -28.29
C GLY A 178 10.88 -4.48 -26.91
N ASN A 179 11.12 -3.17 -26.91
CA ASN A 179 11.29 -2.34 -25.72
C ASN A 179 12.58 -2.59 -24.89
N MET A 180 13.64 -1.88 -25.22
CA MET A 180 14.70 -1.61 -24.26
C MET A 180 14.14 -0.61 -23.22
N THR A 181 13.52 -1.08 -22.17
CA THR A 181 13.16 -0.23 -21.07
C THR A 181 14.42 0.10 -20.29
N ASN A 182 14.88 1.35 -20.39
CA ASN A 182 15.76 1.94 -19.40
C ASN A 182 14.94 1.97 -18.09
N VAL A 183 15.17 1.00 -17.21
CA VAL A 183 14.59 0.95 -15.87
C VAL A 183 15.49 1.73 -14.92
#